data_de784d4643df6d1fb5c928819f384c7f
#
_entry.id   de784d4643df6d1fb5c928819f384c7f
#
_cell.length_a   1.000
_cell.length_b   1.000
_cell.length_c   1.000
_cell.angle_alpha   90.00
_cell.angle_beta   90.00
_cell.angle_gamma   90.00
#
_symmetry.space_group_name_H-M   'P 1'
#
loop_
_entity.id
_entity.type
_entity.pdbx_description
1 polymer ?
#
loop_
_entity_poly.entity_id
_entity_poly.type
_entity_poly.pdbx_seq_one_letter_code
_entity_poly.pdbx_strand_id
1 'polypeptide(L)'
;MIMTGKGIRIEGLTKRYGEGDTAVDALRGVDMYVNPGEVVGLIGPSGSGKTTLLKCLGAVIEPTSGRMILGDEVIYDEAWKIDDLRALRRDRIGFVFQA
;
A
#
# COMPACT_ATOMS: atom_id res chain seq x y z
N MET A 1 11.59 0.43 -0.12
CA MET A 1 11.80 -0.49 1.01
C MET A 1 10.60 -0.45 1.93
N ILE A 2 10.14 -1.59 2.35
CA ILE A 2 9.01 -1.73 3.25
C ILE A 2 9.47 -2.50 4.47
N MET A 3 9.19 -1.97 5.67
CA MET A 3 9.50 -2.64 6.92
C MET A 3 8.39 -2.34 7.91
N THR A 4 7.74 -3.38 8.43
CA THR A 4 6.71 -3.23 9.44
C THR A 4 6.96 -4.19 10.59
N GLY A 5 6.64 -3.79 11.81
CA GLY A 5 6.79 -4.65 12.98
C GLY A 5 5.71 -5.72 13.08
N LYS A 6 4.60 -5.55 12.38
CA LYS A 6 3.44 -6.45 12.50
C LYS A 6 3.17 -7.31 11.27
N GLY A 7 3.88 -7.06 10.18
CA GLY A 7 3.58 -7.68 8.92
C GLY A 7 2.43 -6.98 8.20
N ILE A 8 2.43 -7.06 6.88
CA ILE A 8 1.36 -6.47 6.08
C ILE A 8 0.96 -7.44 4.97
N ARG A 9 -0.34 -7.55 4.73
CA ARG A 9 -0.89 -8.34 3.65
C ARG A 9 -1.66 -7.43 2.71
N ILE A 10 -1.36 -7.55 1.42
CA ILE A 10 -2.02 -6.79 0.36
C ILE A 10 -2.74 -7.80 -0.52
N GLU A 11 -4.02 -7.57 -0.79
CA GLU A 11 -4.84 -8.46 -1.58
C GLU A 11 -5.57 -7.69 -2.68
N GLY A 12 -5.25 -7.99 -3.93
CA GLY A 12 -5.91 -7.42 -5.10
C GLY A 12 -5.90 -5.89 -5.15
N LEU A 13 -4.81 -5.27 -4.70
CA LEU A 13 -4.76 -3.82 -4.60
C LEU A 13 -4.66 -3.17 -5.96
N THR A 14 -5.53 -2.20 -6.23
CA THR A 14 -5.52 -1.44 -7.48
C THR A 14 -5.40 0.04 -7.19
N LYS A 15 -4.87 0.76 -8.17
CA LYS A 15 -4.89 2.24 -8.16
C LYS A 15 -5.00 2.73 -9.59
N ARG A 16 -6.03 3.50 -9.84
CA ARG A 16 -6.31 4.09 -11.14
C ARG A 16 -6.29 5.60 -11.02
N TYR A 17 -5.53 6.25 -11.88
CA TYR A 17 -5.48 7.70 -11.98
C TYR A 17 -6.24 8.15 -13.22
N GLY A 18 -7.04 9.22 -13.10
CA GLY A 18 -7.77 9.79 -14.21
C GLY A 18 -9.08 9.06 -14.49
N GLU A 19 -9.74 9.46 -15.57
CA GLU A 19 -11.04 8.90 -15.94
C GLU A 19 -11.12 8.70 -17.47
N GLY A 20 -11.96 7.75 -17.88
CA GLY A 20 -12.20 7.50 -19.29
C GLY A 20 -10.97 7.06 -20.04
N ASP A 21 -10.77 7.63 -21.23
CA ASP A 21 -9.69 7.21 -22.12
C ASP A 21 -8.31 7.66 -21.63
N THR A 22 -8.24 8.60 -20.71
CA THR A 22 -6.98 9.08 -20.16
C THR A 22 -6.59 8.41 -18.86
N ALA A 23 -7.38 7.45 -18.40
CA ALA A 23 -7.11 6.74 -17.15
C ALA A 23 -5.87 5.87 -17.26
N VAL A 24 -5.10 5.81 -16.17
CA VAL A 24 -3.90 4.98 -16.08
C VAL A 24 -4.01 4.07 -14.86
N ASP A 25 -3.89 2.77 -15.09
CA ASP A 25 -3.89 1.78 -14.01
C ASP A 25 -2.45 1.61 -13.50
N ALA A 26 -2.12 2.28 -12.42
CA ALA A 26 -0.79 2.20 -11.81
C ALA A 26 -0.60 0.89 -11.05
N LEU A 27 -1.65 0.37 -10.43
CA LEU A 27 -1.67 -0.94 -9.79
C LEU A 27 -2.83 -1.75 -10.34
N ARG A 28 -2.58 -2.99 -10.70
CA ARG A 28 -3.55 -3.84 -11.41
C ARG A 28 -3.89 -5.12 -10.64
N GLY A 29 -4.09 -5.01 -9.33
CA GLY A 29 -4.41 -6.16 -8.52
C GLY A 29 -3.15 -6.78 -7.91
N VAL A 30 -2.47 -6.04 -7.08
CA VAL A 30 -1.22 -6.48 -6.45
C VAL A 30 -1.53 -7.33 -5.24
N ASP A 31 -0.89 -8.50 -5.17
CA ASP A 31 -0.90 -9.36 -3.99
C ASP A 31 0.51 -9.39 -3.41
N MET A 32 0.62 -9.16 -2.10
CA MET A 32 1.92 -9.14 -1.45
C MET A 32 1.77 -9.45 0.04
N TYR A 33 2.80 -10.05 0.61
CA TYR A 33 2.86 -10.30 2.04
C TYR A 33 4.25 -9.99 2.57
N VAL A 34 4.32 -9.17 3.62
CA VAL A 34 5.56 -8.86 4.33
C VAL A 34 5.43 -9.40 5.75
N ASN A 35 6.33 -10.31 6.13
CA ASN A 35 6.31 -10.90 7.48
C ASN A 35 6.68 -9.86 8.54
N PRO A 36 6.23 -10.06 9.79
CA PRO A 36 6.65 -9.18 10.88
C PRO A 36 8.18 -9.08 10.95
N GLY A 37 8.69 -7.86 10.99
CA GLY A 37 10.13 -7.60 11.06
C GLY A 37 10.89 -7.82 9.77
N GLU A 38 10.24 -8.29 8.72
CA GLU A 38 10.89 -8.49 7.42
C GLU A 38 11.09 -7.17 6.69
N VAL A 39 12.17 -7.07 5.94
CA VAL A 39 12.45 -5.92 5.07
C VAL A 39 12.31 -6.36 3.63
N VAL A 40 11.44 -5.69 2.88
CA VAL A 40 11.20 -5.99 1.47
C VAL A 40 11.61 -4.79 0.62
N GLY A 41 12.49 -5.03 -0.37
CA GLY A 41 12.86 -4.03 -1.35
C GLY A 41 12.00 -4.17 -2.59
N LEU A 42 11.53 -3.05 -3.12
CA LEU A 42 10.81 -3.02 -4.39
C LEU A 42 11.76 -2.57 -5.48
N ILE A 43 11.99 -3.42 -6.46
CA ILE A 43 12.92 -3.17 -7.55
C ILE A 43 12.13 -3.09 -8.84
N GLY A 44 12.41 -2.08 -9.66
CA GLY A 44 11.76 -1.92 -10.95
C GLY A 44 12.02 -0.55 -11.54
N PRO A 45 11.81 -0.40 -12.84
CA PRO A 45 11.98 0.90 -13.47
C PRO A 45 10.96 1.92 -13.01
N SER A 46 11.27 3.19 -13.22
CA SER A 46 10.33 4.28 -12.98
C SER A 46 9.05 4.00 -13.79
N GLY A 47 7.89 4.24 -13.17
CA GLY A 47 6.60 4.02 -13.83
C GLY A 47 6.07 2.60 -13.70
N SER A 48 6.76 1.72 -12.98
CA SER A 48 6.30 0.34 -12.79
C SER A 48 5.25 0.19 -11.68
N GLY A 49 4.82 1.29 -11.08
CA GLY A 49 3.83 1.27 -10.00
C GLY A 49 4.43 1.18 -8.60
N LYS A 50 5.76 1.03 -8.46
CA LYS A 50 6.35 0.87 -7.13
C LYS A 50 6.16 2.10 -6.24
N THR A 51 6.25 3.31 -6.81
CA THR A 51 6.02 4.54 -6.06
C THR A 51 4.57 4.61 -5.58
N THR A 52 3.63 4.25 -6.46
CA THR A 52 2.21 4.22 -6.12
C THR A 52 1.94 3.20 -5.02
N LEU A 53 2.53 2.01 -5.12
CA LEU A 53 2.38 0.97 -4.11
C LEU A 53 2.90 1.46 -2.75
N LEU A 54 4.08 2.07 -2.72
CA LEU A 54 4.65 2.60 -1.49
C LEU A 54 3.77 3.69 -0.87
N LYS A 55 3.18 4.55 -1.69
CA LYS A 55 2.27 5.59 -1.19
C LYS A 55 0.99 5.00 -0.61
N CYS A 56 0.45 3.97 -1.22
CA CYS A 56 -0.72 3.26 -0.69
C CYS A 56 -0.38 2.58 0.64
N LEU A 57 0.75 1.88 0.70
CA LEU A 57 1.19 1.20 1.92
C LEU A 57 1.45 2.17 3.05
N GLY A 58 1.96 3.35 2.73
CA GLY A 58 2.20 4.40 3.70
C GLY A 58 0.97 5.22 4.06
N ALA A 59 -0.20 4.85 3.54
CA ALA A 59 -1.45 5.58 3.74
C ALA A 59 -1.37 7.05 3.31
N VAL A 60 -0.53 7.34 2.32
CA VAL A 60 -0.40 8.69 1.76
C VAL A 60 -1.48 8.94 0.70
N ILE A 61 -1.82 7.90 -0.08
CA ILE A 61 -2.92 7.98 -1.04
C ILE A 61 -3.86 6.80 -0.81
N GLU A 62 -5.13 7.00 -1.16
CA GLU A 62 -6.14 5.95 -1.06
C GLU A 62 -6.08 5.06 -2.28
N PRO A 63 -6.04 3.72 -2.11
CA PRO A 63 -6.18 2.81 -3.25
C PRO A 63 -7.54 2.96 -3.93
N THR A 64 -7.67 2.45 -5.15
CA THR A 64 -8.96 2.43 -5.84
C THR A 64 -9.81 1.26 -5.35
N SER A 65 -9.20 0.10 -5.14
CA SER A 65 -9.90 -1.07 -4.61
C SER A 65 -8.87 -2.05 -4.02
N GLY A 66 -9.36 -3.09 -3.40
CA GLY A 66 -8.54 -4.13 -2.81
C GLY A 66 -8.57 -4.08 -1.30
N ARG A 67 -7.63 -4.78 -0.67
CA ARG A 67 -7.57 -4.89 0.79
C ARG A 67 -6.15 -4.80 1.29
N MET A 68 -5.99 -4.13 2.44
CA MET A 68 -4.71 -4.06 3.15
C MET A 68 -4.96 -4.45 4.60
N ILE A 69 -4.16 -5.37 5.12
CA ILE A 69 -4.27 -5.88 6.48
C ILE A 69 -2.91 -5.68 7.16
N LEU A 70 -2.91 -4.99 8.29
CA LEU A 70 -1.70 -4.76 9.08
C LEU A 70 -1.80 -5.60 10.35
N GLY A 71 -0.94 -6.62 10.46
CA GLY A 71 -1.07 -7.59 11.53
C GLY A 71 -2.39 -8.33 11.40
N ASP A 72 -3.25 -8.19 12.39
CA ASP A 72 -4.59 -8.80 12.40
C ASP A 72 -5.70 -7.82 12.06
N GLU A 73 -5.35 -6.58 11.75
CA GLU A 73 -6.35 -5.53 11.56
C GLU A 73 -6.46 -5.14 10.10
N VAL A 74 -7.68 -5.17 9.57
CA VAL A 74 -7.97 -4.65 8.23
C VAL A 74 -7.95 -3.13 8.29
N ILE A 75 -6.98 -2.50 7.60
CA ILE A 75 -6.85 -1.06 7.58
C ILE A 75 -7.51 -0.44 6.36
N TYR A 76 -7.65 -1.20 5.28
CA TYR A 76 -8.33 -0.78 4.06
C TYR A 76 -9.07 -1.98 3.46
N ASP A 77 -10.34 -1.78 3.09
CA ASP A 77 -11.14 -2.78 2.37
C ASP A 77 -12.17 -2.00 1.58
N GLU A 78 -11.82 -1.68 0.32
CA GLU A 78 -12.57 -0.81 -0.59
C GLU A 78 -12.80 0.60 -0.04
N ALA A 79 -12.36 0.87 1.18
CA ALA A 79 -12.34 2.18 1.84
C ALA A 79 -11.45 2.07 3.07
N TRP A 80 -10.97 3.19 3.59
CA TRP A 80 -10.21 3.20 4.83
C TRP A 80 -11.10 2.75 5.99
N LYS A 81 -10.56 1.86 6.81
CA LYS A 81 -11.23 1.35 8.02
C LYS A 81 -10.66 1.94 9.30
N ILE A 82 -9.71 2.86 9.17
CA ILE A 82 -9.04 3.56 10.27
C ILE A 82 -9.39 5.04 10.18
N ASP A 83 -9.85 5.64 11.28
CA ASP A 83 -10.25 7.04 11.30
C ASP A 83 -9.05 8.00 11.26
N ASP A 84 -7.98 7.68 11.97
CA ASP A 84 -6.81 8.55 12.06
C ASP A 84 -5.64 7.97 11.27
N LEU A 85 -5.54 8.38 10.00
CA LEU A 85 -4.47 7.92 9.12
C LEU A 85 -3.10 8.46 9.52
N ARG A 86 -3.04 9.62 10.18
CA ARG A 86 -1.76 10.15 10.66
C ARG A 86 -1.20 9.26 11.76
N ALA A 87 -2.03 8.88 12.71
CA ALA A 87 -1.62 7.97 13.77
C ALA A 87 -1.21 6.62 13.20
N LEU A 88 -1.94 6.13 12.20
CA LEU A 88 -1.61 4.88 11.53
C LEU A 88 -0.20 4.94 10.91
N ARG A 89 0.10 6.01 10.17
CA ARG A 89 1.42 6.18 9.55
C ARG A 89 2.53 6.28 10.59
N ARG A 90 2.29 7.08 11.63
CA ARG A 90 3.30 7.35 12.65
C ARG A 90 3.58 6.15 13.53
N ASP A 91 2.53 5.48 13.99
CA ASP A 91 2.63 4.52 15.08
C ASP A 91 2.61 3.06 14.67
N ARG A 92 2.09 2.74 13.47
CA ARG A 92 1.75 1.35 13.13
C ARG A 92 2.38 0.82 11.85
N ILE A 93 2.57 1.64 10.84
CA ILE A 93 3.07 1.15 9.56
C ILE A 93 4.59 0.97 9.55
N GLY A 94 5.32 1.71 10.38
CA GLY A 94 6.77 1.64 10.41
C GLY A 94 7.36 2.44 9.24
N PHE A 95 8.35 1.87 8.55
CA PHE A 95 9.02 2.57 7.47
C PHE A 95 8.55 2.11 6.11
N VAL A 96 8.07 3.05 5.30
CA VAL A 96 7.77 2.85 3.89
C VAL A 96 8.45 3.97 3.14
N PHE A 97 9.48 3.65 2.36
CA PHE A 97 10.19 4.68 1.61
C PHE A 97 10.75 4.12 0.31
N GLN A 98 10.95 5.02 -0.63
CA GLN A 98 11.50 4.71 -1.94
C GLN A 98 13.02 4.86 -1.89
N ALA A 99 13.70 3.80 -2.23
CA ALA A 99 15.16 3.81 -2.30
C ALA A 99 15.63 4.34 -3.65
#